data_201bfa6d2b4954bbb78d6e2e5ff026e1
#
_entry.id   201bfa6d2b4954bbb78d6e2e5ff026e1
#
_cell.length_a   1.000
_cell.length_b   1.000
_cell.length_c   1.000
_cell.angle_alpha   90.00
_cell.angle_beta   90.00
_cell.angle_gamma   90.00
#
_symmetry.space_group_name_H-M   'P 1'
#
loop_
_entity.id
_entity.type
_entity.pdbx_description
1 polymer ?
#
loop_
_entity_poly.entity_id
_entity_poly.type
_entity_poly.pdbx_seq_one_letter_code
_entity_poly.pdbx_strand_id
1 'polypeptide(L)'
;MSILIPGFGLPEIFAIIECIAQVAKILGVGGEDSPEELGMKTEIADKKPEDFDTIQDYIKYLNEEVKLDKDAVDNLSEVDKAKYGAMGAALNIKAIEEKYDVSLSPDFLRDVTLMKLSSEEVAKCIDKCKESGIDKVQDMTDYLRDKPISSDKDTVSDAMIDTLSEVYPELNKEELEVKLCEMRESLKQE
;
A
#
# COMPACT_ATOMS: atom_id res chain seq x y z
N MET A 1 5.27 0.60 -11.79
CA MET A 1 4.51 1.71 -11.18
C MET A 1 5.52 2.68 -10.57
N SER A 2 5.37 3.99 -10.74
CA SER A 2 6.25 4.98 -10.10
C SER A 2 5.62 5.41 -8.78
N ILE A 3 6.32 5.23 -7.66
CA ILE A 3 5.91 5.72 -6.34
C ILE A 3 6.25 7.22 -6.19
N LEU A 4 6.88 7.81 -7.21
CA LEU A 4 7.14 9.24 -7.24
C LEU A 4 5.81 9.97 -7.53
N ILE A 5 5.16 10.44 -6.48
CA ILE A 5 3.91 11.19 -6.55
C ILE A 5 4.26 12.67 -6.71
N PRO A 6 3.77 13.36 -7.75
CA PRO A 6 4.02 14.78 -7.92
C PRO A 6 3.60 15.59 -6.68
N GLY A 7 4.47 16.47 -6.21
CA GLY A 7 4.21 17.32 -5.06
C GLY A 7 4.64 16.75 -3.70
N PHE A 8 5.07 15.48 -3.63
CA PHE A 8 5.60 14.88 -2.40
C PHE A 8 7.11 15.06 -2.30
N GLY A 9 7.58 15.39 -1.09
CA GLY A 9 8.99 15.40 -0.74
C GLY A 9 9.47 14.02 -0.26
N LEU A 10 10.76 13.91 0.07
CA LEU A 10 11.34 12.66 0.57
C LEU A 10 10.62 12.12 1.82
N PRO A 11 10.21 12.94 2.83
CA PRO A 11 9.53 12.42 4.00
C PRO A 11 8.21 11.70 3.68
N GLU A 12 7.39 12.26 2.77
CA GLU A 12 6.14 11.65 2.34
C GLU A 12 6.37 10.37 1.54
N ILE A 13 7.42 10.36 0.70
CA ILE A 13 7.80 9.16 -0.07
C ILE A 13 8.21 8.03 0.88
N PHE A 14 9.04 8.30 1.89
CA PHE A 14 9.40 7.29 2.90
C PHE A 14 8.20 6.79 3.70
N ALA A 15 7.28 7.68 4.08
CA ALA A 15 6.06 7.29 4.77
C ALA A 15 5.19 6.32 3.94
N ILE A 16 5.08 6.56 2.63
CA ILE A 16 4.37 5.65 1.70
C ILE A 16 5.09 4.31 1.58
N ILE A 17 6.41 4.32 1.40
CA ILE A 17 7.22 3.09 1.29
C ILE A 17 7.04 2.23 2.53
N GLU A 18 7.15 2.82 3.71
CA GLU A 18 6.98 2.11 4.98
C GLU A 18 5.53 1.60 5.17
N CYS A 19 4.53 2.43 4.86
CA CYS A 19 3.13 2.02 4.91
C CYS A 19 2.89 0.79 4.03
N ILE A 20 3.34 0.80 2.78
CA ILE A 20 3.19 -0.34 1.85
C ILE A 20 3.89 -1.60 2.38
N ALA A 21 5.10 -1.46 2.94
CA ALA A 21 5.83 -2.60 3.51
C ALA A 21 5.07 -3.23 4.69
N GLN A 22 4.50 -2.41 5.57
CA GLN A 22 3.69 -2.88 6.69
C GLN A 22 2.39 -3.53 6.21
N VAL A 23 1.70 -2.91 5.24
CA VAL A 23 0.50 -3.49 4.60
C VAL A 23 0.82 -4.86 4.00
N ALA A 24 1.92 -4.98 3.26
CA ALA A 24 2.33 -6.25 2.67
C ALA A 24 2.60 -7.34 3.73
N LYS A 25 3.18 -6.97 4.88
CA LYS A 25 3.38 -7.89 6.02
C LYS A 25 2.05 -8.31 6.64
N ILE A 26 1.14 -7.37 6.90
CA ILE A 26 -0.20 -7.66 7.45
C ILE A 26 -0.98 -8.60 6.52
N LEU A 27 -0.92 -8.34 5.21
CA LEU A 27 -1.60 -9.15 4.19
C LEU A 27 -0.87 -10.46 3.85
N GLY A 28 0.30 -10.70 4.45
CA GLY A 28 1.07 -11.94 4.28
C GLY A 28 1.64 -12.14 2.87
N VAL A 29 2.05 -11.06 2.21
CA VAL A 29 2.75 -11.09 0.91
C VAL A 29 4.16 -10.50 0.98
N GLY A 30 4.47 -9.69 2.00
CA GLY A 30 5.80 -9.12 2.23
C GLY A 30 6.79 -10.14 2.81
N GLY A 31 8.07 -9.89 2.57
CA GLY A 31 9.17 -10.63 3.19
C GLY A 31 9.65 -10.01 4.50
N GLU A 32 10.78 -10.52 5.01
CA GLU A 32 11.45 -9.98 6.21
C GLU A 32 12.35 -8.78 5.90
N ASP A 33 12.84 -8.69 4.66
CA ASP A 33 13.72 -7.60 4.22
C ASP A 33 13.02 -6.24 4.32
N SER A 34 13.79 -5.19 4.57
CA SER A 34 13.30 -3.82 4.42
C SER A 34 13.00 -3.51 2.94
N PRO A 35 12.17 -2.49 2.65
CA PRO A 35 11.94 -2.08 1.26
C PRO A 35 13.23 -1.76 0.50
N GLU A 36 14.21 -1.12 1.17
CA GLU A 36 15.50 -0.79 0.59
C GLU A 36 16.32 -2.04 0.28
N GLU A 37 16.38 -3.00 1.21
CA GLU A 37 17.05 -4.28 1.00
C GLU A 37 16.43 -5.04 -0.17
N LEU A 38 15.10 -5.12 -0.20
CA LEU A 38 14.34 -5.78 -1.26
C LEU A 38 14.62 -5.15 -2.63
N GLY A 39 14.63 -3.81 -2.69
CA GLY A 39 14.95 -3.06 -3.91
C GLY A 39 16.40 -3.26 -4.38
N MET A 40 17.38 -3.24 -3.46
CA MET A 40 18.78 -3.52 -3.79
C MET A 40 18.98 -4.95 -4.29
N LYS A 41 18.37 -5.93 -3.64
CA LYS A 41 18.42 -7.34 -4.06
C LYS A 41 17.88 -7.53 -5.47
N THR A 42 16.85 -6.76 -5.87
CA THR A 42 16.33 -6.78 -7.23
C THR A 42 17.37 -6.40 -8.30
N GLU A 43 18.27 -5.44 -7.99
CA GLU A 43 19.33 -5.04 -8.94
C GLU A 43 20.42 -6.08 -9.11
N ILE A 44 20.73 -6.86 -8.07
CA ILE A 44 21.84 -7.84 -8.08
C ILE A 44 21.38 -9.28 -8.30
N ALA A 45 20.07 -9.52 -8.33
CA ALA A 45 19.52 -10.85 -8.53
C ALA A 45 19.79 -11.39 -9.93
N ASP A 46 20.18 -12.67 -10.02
CA ASP A 46 20.38 -13.36 -11.29
C ASP A 46 19.05 -13.68 -12.00
N LYS A 47 17.98 -13.86 -11.23
CA LYS A 47 16.62 -14.13 -11.75
C LYS A 47 15.77 -12.86 -11.69
N LYS A 48 14.77 -12.80 -12.56
CA LYS A 48 13.83 -11.69 -12.69
C LYS A 48 12.41 -12.12 -12.30
N PRO A 49 11.49 -11.17 -12.03
CA PRO A 49 10.10 -11.51 -11.71
C PRO A 49 9.45 -12.47 -12.70
N GLU A 50 9.79 -12.35 -13.99
CA GLU A 50 9.24 -13.19 -15.09
C GLU A 50 9.67 -14.66 -15.03
N ASP A 51 10.66 -15.00 -14.21
CA ASP A 51 11.15 -16.37 -14.01
C ASP A 51 10.33 -17.11 -12.92
N PHE A 52 9.33 -16.48 -12.32
CA PHE A 52 8.52 -17.01 -11.23
C PHE A 52 7.03 -17.01 -11.58
N ASP A 53 6.27 -17.93 -10.99
CA ASP A 53 4.83 -18.02 -11.20
C ASP A 53 4.08 -16.85 -10.55
N THR A 54 4.58 -16.35 -9.41
CA THR A 54 4.00 -15.21 -8.67
C THR A 54 5.07 -14.22 -8.24
N ILE A 55 4.67 -12.97 -8.02
CA ILE A 55 5.56 -11.95 -7.43
C ILE A 55 5.96 -12.34 -6.01
N GLN A 56 5.09 -13.01 -5.26
CA GLN A 56 5.40 -13.50 -3.93
C GLN A 56 6.54 -14.54 -3.93
N ASP A 57 6.58 -15.44 -4.92
CA ASP A 57 7.68 -16.39 -5.09
C ASP A 57 9.01 -15.69 -5.42
N TYR A 58 8.95 -14.63 -6.23
CA TYR A 58 10.11 -13.79 -6.49
C TYR A 58 10.62 -13.07 -5.23
N ILE A 59 9.72 -12.48 -4.45
CA ILE A 59 10.07 -11.85 -3.16
C ILE A 59 10.72 -12.89 -2.22
N LYS A 60 10.17 -14.08 -2.14
CA LYS A 60 10.74 -15.17 -1.35
C LYS A 60 12.14 -15.54 -1.80
N TYR A 61 12.36 -15.68 -3.11
CA TYR A 61 13.70 -15.91 -3.67
C TYR A 61 14.69 -14.80 -3.29
N LEU A 62 14.28 -13.52 -3.38
CA LEU A 62 15.12 -12.39 -2.97
C LEU A 62 15.48 -12.45 -1.49
N ASN A 63 14.55 -12.78 -0.61
CA ASN A 63 14.79 -12.88 0.83
C ASN A 63 15.73 -14.03 1.19
N GLU A 64 15.55 -15.21 0.59
CA GLU A 64 16.22 -16.45 1.00
C GLU A 64 17.57 -16.66 0.30
N GLU A 65 17.66 -16.34 -1.00
CA GLU A 65 18.81 -16.72 -1.83
C GLU A 65 19.73 -15.55 -2.19
N VAL A 66 19.21 -14.33 -2.30
CA VAL A 66 20.03 -13.16 -2.66
C VAL A 66 20.62 -12.53 -1.40
N LYS A 67 21.95 -12.53 -1.31
CA LYS A 67 22.66 -11.97 -0.14
C LYS A 67 23.10 -10.54 -0.42
N LEU A 68 22.82 -9.66 0.54
CA LEU A 68 23.34 -8.30 0.60
C LEU A 68 24.41 -8.20 1.68
N ASP A 69 25.38 -7.33 1.46
CA ASP A 69 26.22 -6.83 2.56
C ASP A 69 25.35 -5.88 3.40
N LYS A 70 25.20 -6.20 4.70
CA LYS A 70 24.37 -5.39 5.62
C LYS A 70 24.85 -3.94 5.71
N ASP A 71 26.16 -3.72 5.62
CA ASP A 71 26.73 -2.37 5.66
C ASP A 71 26.41 -1.56 4.39
N ALA A 72 26.02 -2.21 3.28
CA ALA A 72 25.69 -1.51 2.04
C ALA A 72 24.42 -0.68 2.15
N VAL A 73 23.40 -1.15 2.88
CA VAL A 73 22.15 -0.42 3.08
C VAL A 73 22.34 0.77 4.00
N ASP A 74 23.10 0.60 5.07
CA ASP A 74 23.36 1.66 6.07
C ASP A 74 24.13 2.84 5.48
N ASN A 75 24.94 2.60 4.46
CA ASN A 75 25.77 3.59 3.79
C ASN A 75 25.09 4.29 2.60
N LEU A 76 23.82 3.97 2.30
CA LEU A 76 23.08 4.63 1.21
C LEU A 76 22.81 6.11 1.52
N SER A 77 22.88 6.93 0.47
CA SER A 77 22.35 8.29 0.54
C SER A 77 20.81 8.26 0.70
N GLU A 78 20.21 9.34 1.24
CA GLU A 78 18.74 9.42 1.36
C GLU A 78 18.02 9.27 0.00
N VAL A 79 18.64 9.75 -1.08
CA VAL A 79 18.11 9.60 -2.44
C VAL A 79 18.17 8.15 -2.90
N ASP A 80 19.25 7.44 -2.60
CA ASP A 80 19.38 6.02 -2.95
C ASP A 80 18.46 5.16 -2.09
N LYS A 81 18.30 5.46 -0.80
CA LYS A 81 17.29 4.82 0.06
C LYS A 81 15.88 4.99 -0.51
N ALA A 82 15.51 6.20 -0.92
CA ALA A 82 14.21 6.44 -1.55
C ALA A 82 14.06 5.67 -2.88
N LYS A 83 15.12 5.61 -3.71
CA LYS A 83 15.13 4.83 -4.95
C LYS A 83 14.88 3.35 -4.68
N TYR A 84 15.70 2.74 -3.83
CA TYR A 84 15.61 1.31 -3.55
C TYR A 84 14.35 0.98 -2.75
N GLY A 85 13.98 1.81 -1.79
CA GLY A 85 12.73 1.67 -1.06
C GLY A 85 11.52 1.69 -1.99
N ALA A 86 11.50 2.59 -2.98
CA ALA A 86 10.44 2.63 -3.99
C ALA A 86 10.40 1.37 -4.87
N MET A 87 11.57 0.78 -5.19
CA MET A 87 11.63 -0.49 -5.93
C MET A 87 11.05 -1.65 -5.12
N GLY A 88 11.43 -1.77 -3.85
CA GLY A 88 10.90 -2.79 -2.94
C GLY A 88 9.40 -2.63 -2.69
N ALA A 89 8.94 -1.39 -2.46
CA ALA A 89 7.52 -1.11 -2.31
C ALA A 89 6.72 -1.42 -3.59
N ALA A 90 7.29 -1.20 -4.78
CA ALA A 90 6.64 -1.59 -6.04
C ALA A 90 6.44 -3.11 -6.17
N LEU A 91 7.38 -3.92 -5.67
CA LEU A 91 7.21 -5.39 -5.60
C LEU A 91 6.10 -5.75 -4.62
N ASN A 92 6.07 -5.15 -3.43
CA ASN A 92 5.02 -5.38 -2.45
C ASN A 92 3.63 -5.01 -3.00
N ILE A 93 3.49 -3.87 -3.70
CA ILE A 93 2.25 -3.48 -4.37
C ILE A 93 1.82 -4.57 -5.35
N LYS A 94 2.71 -5.01 -6.24
CA LYS A 94 2.40 -6.06 -7.21
C LYS A 94 1.98 -7.37 -6.56
N ALA A 95 2.64 -7.77 -5.48
CA ALA A 95 2.27 -8.98 -4.73
C ALA A 95 0.89 -8.86 -4.08
N ILE A 96 0.54 -7.66 -3.56
CA ILE A 96 -0.80 -7.37 -3.04
C ILE A 96 -1.83 -7.45 -4.17
N GLU A 97 -1.60 -6.73 -5.28
CA GLU A 97 -2.50 -6.69 -6.44
C GLU A 97 -2.78 -8.11 -6.97
N GLU A 98 -1.74 -8.93 -7.09
CA GLU A 98 -1.86 -10.32 -7.59
C GLU A 98 -2.64 -11.22 -6.62
N LYS A 99 -2.33 -11.16 -5.32
CA LYS A 99 -3.00 -12.01 -4.30
C LYS A 99 -4.44 -11.63 -4.04
N TYR A 100 -4.72 -10.33 -4.05
CA TYR A 100 -6.03 -9.79 -3.67
C TYR A 100 -6.94 -9.50 -4.87
N ASP A 101 -6.43 -9.61 -6.11
CA ASP A 101 -7.15 -9.28 -7.34
C ASP A 101 -7.72 -7.86 -7.31
N VAL A 102 -6.90 -6.91 -6.89
CA VAL A 102 -7.24 -5.49 -6.79
C VAL A 102 -6.19 -4.64 -7.49
N SER A 103 -6.51 -3.38 -7.78
CA SER A 103 -5.57 -2.40 -8.32
C SER A 103 -5.32 -1.29 -7.31
N LEU A 104 -4.03 -1.01 -7.04
CA LEU A 104 -3.55 0.06 -6.17
C LEU A 104 -2.97 1.19 -7.03
N SER A 105 -3.67 2.34 -7.09
CA SER A 105 -3.22 3.50 -7.86
C SER A 105 -2.30 4.42 -7.04
N PRO A 106 -1.44 5.23 -7.70
CA PRO A 106 -0.69 6.28 -7.02
C PRO A 106 -1.60 7.30 -6.31
N ASP A 107 -2.79 7.59 -6.87
CA ASP A 107 -3.76 8.50 -6.27
C ASP A 107 -4.32 7.92 -4.96
N PHE A 108 -4.60 6.61 -4.89
CA PHE A 108 -4.99 5.95 -3.64
C PHE A 108 -3.90 6.11 -2.57
N LEU A 109 -2.63 5.87 -2.92
CA LEU A 109 -1.52 6.00 -1.97
C LEU A 109 -1.35 7.44 -1.47
N ARG A 110 -1.56 8.43 -2.35
CA ARG A 110 -1.61 9.84 -1.97
C ARG A 110 -2.74 10.10 -0.98
N ASP A 111 -3.95 9.65 -1.29
CA ASP A 111 -5.13 9.85 -0.47
C ASP A 111 -4.98 9.21 0.92
N VAL A 112 -4.42 8.01 0.99
CA VAL A 112 -4.06 7.33 2.26
C VAL A 112 -3.16 8.22 3.13
N THR A 113 -2.15 8.85 2.51
CA THR A 113 -1.23 9.74 3.23
C THR A 113 -1.93 11.01 3.72
N LEU A 114 -2.79 11.62 2.90
CA LEU A 114 -3.57 12.80 3.27
C LEU A 114 -4.55 12.51 4.42
N MET A 115 -5.21 11.37 4.39
CA MET A 115 -6.10 10.90 5.46
C MET A 115 -5.36 10.41 6.70
N LYS A 116 -4.03 10.23 6.62
CA LYS A 116 -3.18 9.67 7.69
C LYS A 116 -3.63 8.29 8.15
N LEU A 117 -4.08 7.46 7.19
CA LEU A 117 -4.49 6.10 7.51
C LEU A 117 -3.29 5.27 8.00
N SER A 118 -3.53 4.47 9.03
CA SER A 118 -2.57 3.46 9.48
C SER A 118 -2.47 2.32 8.47
N SER A 119 -1.38 1.57 8.54
CA SER A 119 -1.19 0.38 7.68
C SER A 119 -2.27 -0.68 7.91
N GLU A 120 -2.83 -0.75 9.12
CA GLU A 120 -3.95 -1.65 9.46
C GLU A 120 -5.24 -1.23 8.76
N GLU A 121 -5.57 0.07 8.77
CA GLU A 121 -6.72 0.62 8.03
C GLU A 121 -6.59 0.36 6.53
N VAL A 122 -5.40 0.58 5.97
CA VAL A 122 -5.14 0.34 4.54
C VAL A 122 -5.25 -1.14 4.19
N ALA A 123 -4.66 -2.03 5.00
CA ALA A 123 -4.76 -3.47 4.79
C ALA A 123 -6.21 -3.94 4.85
N LYS A 124 -6.99 -3.43 5.80
CA LYS A 124 -8.39 -3.77 5.94
C LYS A 124 -9.23 -3.21 4.78
N CYS A 125 -8.93 -2.02 4.25
CA CYS A 125 -9.56 -1.51 3.03
C CYS A 125 -9.35 -2.46 1.85
N ILE A 126 -8.13 -2.99 1.68
CA ILE A 126 -7.80 -3.94 0.61
C ILE A 126 -8.56 -5.26 0.79
N ASP A 127 -8.60 -5.80 2.03
CA ASP A 127 -9.38 -6.98 2.36
C ASP A 127 -10.87 -6.81 1.99
N LYS A 128 -11.47 -5.69 2.40
CA LYS A 128 -12.88 -5.40 2.14
C LYS A 128 -13.16 -5.17 0.66
N CYS A 129 -12.25 -4.56 -0.07
CA CYS A 129 -12.37 -4.47 -1.53
C CYS A 129 -12.45 -5.86 -2.16
N LYS A 130 -11.55 -6.78 -1.80
CA LYS A 130 -11.57 -8.16 -2.29
C LYS A 130 -12.86 -8.87 -1.93
N GLU A 131 -13.28 -8.81 -0.65
CA GLU A 131 -14.51 -9.47 -0.16
C GLU A 131 -15.77 -8.96 -0.88
N SER A 132 -15.81 -7.66 -1.21
CA SER A 132 -16.94 -7.00 -1.85
C SER A 132 -16.88 -6.97 -3.37
N GLY A 133 -15.83 -7.54 -3.99
CA GLY A 133 -15.64 -7.54 -5.44
C GLY A 133 -15.35 -6.15 -6.02
N ILE A 134 -14.66 -5.30 -5.26
CA ILE A 134 -14.20 -3.97 -5.68
C ILE A 134 -12.78 -4.09 -6.25
N ASP A 135 -12.66 -4.07 -7.58
CA ASP A 135 -11.36 -4.28 -8.26
C ASP A 135 -10.40 -3.10 -8.07
N LYS A 136 -10.92 -1.89 -7.90
CA LYS A 136 -10.13 -0.67 -7.75
C LYS A 136 -10.27 -0.10 -6.35
N VAL A 137 -9.23 -0.24 -5.54
CA VAL A 137 -9.23 0.32 -4.18
C VAL A 137 -9.39 1.84 -4.17
N GLN A 138 -9.00 2.51 -5.28
CA GLN A 138 -9.24 3.95 -5.49
C GLN A 138 -10.72 4.34 -5.37
N ASP A 139 -11.66 3.47 -5.74
CA ASP A 139 -13.09 3.76 -5.64
C ASP A 139 -13.51 4.12 -4.20
N MET A 140 -12.82 3.60 -3.17
CA MET A 140 -13.06 3.99 -1.77
C MET A 140 -12.75 5.46 -1.50
N THR A 141 -11.59 5.95 -1.96
CA THR A 141 -11.21 7.36 -1.73
C THR A 141 -11.94 8.31 -2.69
N ASP A 142 -12.20 7.89 -3.93
CA ASP A 142 -13.01 8.66 -4.87
C ASP A 142 -14.48 8.81 -4.39
N TYR A 143 -15.03 7.78 -3.72
CA TYR A 143 -16.34 7.88 -3.06
C TYR A 143 -16.33 8.98 -1.98
N LEU A 144 -15.27 9.05 -1.16
CA LEU A 144 -15.14 10.11 -0.14
C LEU A 144 -14.99 11.50 -0.75
N ARG A 145 -14.42 11.60 -1.96
CA ARG A 145 -14.26 12.86 -2.72
C ARG A 145 -15.49 13.26 -3.55
N ASP A 146 -16.57 12.49 -3.49
CA ASP A 146 -17.75 12.64 -4.36
C ASP A 146 -17.40 12.57 -5.86
N LYS A 147 -16.32 11.85 -6.22
CA LYS A 147 -15.91 11.60 -7.60
C LYS A 147 -16.68 10.41 -8.20
N PRO A 148 -16.72 10.30 -9.54
CA PRO A 148 -17.23 9.11 -10.19
C PRO A 148 -16.39 7.87 -9.82
N ILE A 149 -17.06 6.79 -9.47
CA ILE A 149 -16.50 5.48 -9.16
C ILE A 149 -16.96 4.43 -10.17
N SER A 150 -16.17 3.38 -10.35
CA SER A 150 -16.53 2.26 -11.24
C SER A 150 -17.38 1.20 -10.55
N SER A 151 -17.22 1.04 -9.25
CA SER A 151 -17.96 0.11 -8.42
C SER A 151 -19.33 0.67 -8.01
N ASP A 152 -20.21 -0.21 -7.54
CA ASP A 152 -21.50 0.20 -6.98
C ASP A 152 -21.33 1.04 -5.71
N LYS A 153 -22.06 2.15 -5.59
CA LYS A 153 -21.88 3.11 -4.49
C LYS A 153 -22.27 2.55 -3.13
N ASP A 154 -23.31 1.75 -3.08
CA ASP A 154 -23.77 1.18 -1.81
C ASP A 154 -22.75 0.13 -1.35
N THR A 155 -22.24 -0.70 -2.29
CA THR A 155 -21.16 -1.66 -2.02
C THR A 155 -19.89 -0.98 -1.48
N VAL A 156 -19.46 0.15 -2.07
CA VAL A 156 -18.30 0.90 -1.59
C VAL A 156 -18.55 1.51 -0.22
N SER A 157 -19.75 2.08 -0.01
CA SER A 157 -20.15 2.64 1.29
C SER A 157 -20.13 1.59 2.40
N ASP A 158 -20.71 0.42 2.14
CA ASP A 158 -20.76 -0.68 3.10
C ASP A 158 -19.35 -1.19 3.41
N ALA A 159 -18.51 -1.41 2.40
CA ALA A 159 -17.12 -1.84 2.58
C ALA A 159 -16.29 -0.85 3.42
N MET A 160 -16.55 0.46 3.29
CA MET A 160 -15.88 1.48 4.11
C MET A 160 -16.35 1.44 5.56
N ILE A 161 -17.66 1.31 5.80
CA ILE A 161 -18.23 1.21 7.15
C ILE A 161 -17.72 -0.06 7.82
N ASP A 162 -17.70 -1.18 7.11
CA ASP A 162 -17.18 -2.45 7.61
C ASP A 162 -15.69 -2.36 7.94
N THR A 163 -14.90 -1.72 7.06
CA THR A 163 -13.47 -1.45 7.33
C THR A 163 -13.29 -0.74 8.68
N LEU A 164 -14.00 0.38 8.87
CA LEU A 164 -13.86 1.18 10.08
C LEU A 164 -14.40 0.44 11.32
N SER A 165 -15.50 -0.29 11.21
CA SER A 165 -16.06 -1.03 12.34
C SER A 165 -15.18 -2.19 12.78
N GLU A 166 -14.43 -2.82 11.87
CA GLU A 166 -13.48 -3.88 12.22
C GLU A 166 -12.17 -3.33 12.80
N VAL A 167 -11.70 -2.19 12.33
CA VAL A 167 -10.48 -1.54 12.88
C VAL A 167 -10.77 -0.87 14.23
N TYR A 168 -11.98 -0.34 14.41
CA TYR A 168 -12.40 0.39 15.61
C TYR A 168 -13.66 -0.24 16.25
N PRO A 169 -13.56 -1.46 16.78
CA PRO A 169 -14.71 -2.18 17.32
C PRO A 169 -15.33 -1.52 18.56
N GLU A 170 -14.62 -0.58 19.18
CA GLU A 170 -15.12 0.20 20.32
C GLU A 170 -15.99 1.38 19.92
N LEU A 171 -15.94 1.81 18.64
CA LEU A 171 -16.71 2.96 18.18
C LEU A 171 -18.14 2.56 17.82
N ASN A 172 -19.09 3.38 18.22
CA ASN A 172 -20.49 3.25 17.78
C ASN A 172 -20.69 3.86 16.40
N LYS A 173 -21.88 3.69 15.82
CA LYS A 173 -22.19 4.15 14.47
C LYS A 173 -22.02 5.66 14.29
N GLU A 174 -22.39 6.46 15.27
CA GLU A 174 -22.28 7.94 15.18
C GLU A 174 -20.79 8.34 15.18
N GLU A 175 -19.95 7.68 15.98
CA GLU A 175 -18.51 7.92 16.02
C GLU A 175 -17.81 7.50 14.73
N LEU A 176 -18.23 6.41 14.09
CA LEU A 176 -17.76 5.99 12.77
C LEU A 176 -18.14 6.99 11.67
N GLU A 177 -19.36 7.55 11.72
CA GLU A 177 -19.79 8.62 10.79
C GLU A 177 -18.94 9.89 10.97
N VAL A 178 -18.58 10.26 12.19
CA VAL A 178 -17.67 11.38 12.47
C VAL A 178 -16.29 11.10 11.86
N LYS A 179 -15.74 9.89 12.04
CA LYS A 179 -14.45 9.51 11.43
C LYS A 179 -14.47 9.57 9.91
N LEU A 180 -15.54 9.11 9.27
CA LEU A 180 -15.72 9.25 7.83
C LEU A 180 -15.75 10.73 7.38
N CYS A 181 -16.39 11.59 8.15
CA CYS A 181 -16.38 13.04 7.88
C CYS A 181 -14.97 13.63 7.99
N GLU A 182 -14.19 13.24 9.01
CA GLU A 182 -12.80 13.69 9.17
C GLU A 182 -11.92 13.24 7.97
N MET A 183 -12.09 12.00 7.50
CA MET A 183 -11.41 11.50 6.31
C MET A 183 -11.75 12.33 5.07
N ARG A 184 -13.04 12.64 4.85
CA ARG A 184 -13.48 13.53 3.76
C ARG A 184 -12.87 14.91 3.83
N GLU A 185 -12.85 15.54 5.01
CA GLU A 185 -12.26 16.87 5.19
C GLU A 185 -10.74 16.87 4.92
N SER A 186 -10.03 15.80 5.31
CA SER A 186 -8.60 15.66 5.01
C SER A 186 -8.32 15.64 3.51
N LEU A 187 -9.22 15.07 2.71
CA LEU A 187 -9.09 14.99 1.25
C LEU A 187 -9.43 16.30 0.51
N LYS A 188 -10.04 17.29 1.18
CA LYS A 188 -10.40 18.60 0.62
C LYS A 188 -9.30 19.64 0.78
N GLN A 189 -8.28 19.38 1.58
CA GLN A 189 -7.24 20.35 1.94
C GLN A 189 -6.11 20.48 0.89
N GLU A 190 -6.37 20.09 -0.37
CA GLU A 190 -5.45 20.28 -1.51
C GLU A 190 -5.51 21.69 -2.09
#